data_0ba8d04ece6d2a0a7133d1004de1cba5
#
_entry.id   0ba8d04ece6d2a0a7133d1004de1cba5
#
_cell.length_a   1.000
_cell.length_b   1.000
_cell.length_c   1.000
_cell.angle_alpha   90.00
_cell.angle_beta   90.00
_cell.angle_gamma   90.00
#
_symmetry.space_group_name_H-M   'P 1'
#
loop_
_entity.id
_entity.type
_entity.pdbx_description
1 polymer ?
#
loop_
_entity_poly.entity_id
_entity_poly.type
_entity_poly.pdbx_seq_one_letter_code
_entity_poly.pdbx_strand_id
1 'polypeptide(L)'
;MPSYFTHSLVLLSAAAIASAQDPVLNVLGTYRTGSYNVSAAEIAAHDPQTQRLFVVNGADRTIDVLDMRNPSNMTRINRLSFAAEVGFAANSVAVKNGIVAVAVEASPKTDPGSVAFYNADGRLLKSLKVGALPDMITFSPDGKKVLVANEGEPSDDYKTDPEGSVSIIDISKGVEALTQADVMTADFRSFTRANLPAGVRAFAPGASIAQDMEPEYITLTPDSKTAYVTVQEANAIAIIDVDTAKVTRLVPLGLKPHWLPENSLDVSDRDGAFDMRTWTIWGMYMPDAIAGYVAADGKYYLLTANEGDSRDYPGYSEVARVATLKLDPQLYPNEAELKLPSELGRLNVTSATGDLDGDGDIDVLHVFGARSFSIWDANASMVYDSKNDFERLQATDYVGLQNMGHTNNTPDDRSDDKGPEPEGVTVGAIRGKTYAFISNERLSNIMIYDVTDPKAVRFASQWWNRNPGAATNTAAAGDLGPEGILFIPASESPNGRPLLVVANEISGTTTVWQVN
;
A
#
# COMPACT_ATOMS: atom_id res chain seq x y z
N MET A 1 5.70 49.67 -66.58
CA MET A 1 6.40 49.27 -65.39
C MET A 1 5.57 48.17 -64.69
N PRO A 2 5.97 46.92 -64.65
CA PRO A 2 5.23 45.90 -63.97
C PRO A 2 5.74 45.78 -62.55
N SER A 3 4.82 45.81 -61.53
CA SER A 3 5.05 45.61 -60.13
C SER A 3 5.16 44.10 -59.82
N TYR A 4 6.30 43.74 -59.21
CA TYR A 4 6.52 42.37 -58.68
C TYR A 4 5.89 42.26 -57.30
N PHE A 5 4.91 41.35 -57.13
CA PHE A 5 4.44 40.89 -55.82
C PHE A 5 5.32 39.72 -55.36
N THR A 6 6.08 39.93 -54.31
CA THR A 6 6.81 38.89 -53.60
C THR A 6 5.86 38.18 -52.63
N HIS A 7 5.57 36.91 -52.87
CA HIS A 7 4.87 36.06 -51.91
C HIS A 7 5.89 35.47 -50.94
N SER A 8 5.81 35.86 -49.66
CA SER A 8 6.57 35.22 -48.58
C SER A 8 5.85 33.95 -48.17
N LEU A 9 6.46 32.81 -48.41
CA LEU A 9 6.01 31.51 -47.97
C LEU A 9 6.37 31.36 -46.49
N VAL A 10 5.40 31.41 -45.56
CA VAL A 10 5.58 31.07 -44.17
C VAL A 10 5.52 29.55 -44.05
N LEU A 11 6.67 28.93 -43.86
CA LEU A 11 6.78 27.52 -43.47
C LEU A 11 6.38 27.36 -42.00
N LEU A 12 5.15 26.92 -41.74
CA LEU A 12 4.75 26.40 -40.45
C LEU A 12 5.40 25.02 -40.28
N SER A 13 6.45 24.94 -39.47
CA SER A 13 6.96 23.66 -38.97
C SER A 13 5.95 23.06 -38.00
N ALA A 14 5.15 22.11 -38.46
CA ALA A 14 4.39 21.22 -37.56
C ALA A 14 5.40 20.38 -36.80
N ALA A 15 5.69 20.75 -35.54
CA ALA A 15 6.34 19.86 -34.60
C ALA A 15 5.40 18.65 -34.40
N ALA A 16 5.79 17.50 -34.96
CA ALA A 16 5.14 16.25 -34.65
C ALA A 16 5.30 16.01 -33.14
N ILE A 17 4.24 16.18 -32.36
CA ILE A 17 4.16 15.72 -30.99
C ILE A 17 4.16 14.19 -31.11
N ALA A 18 5.34 13.59 -30.96
CA ALA A 18 5.42 12.15 -30.77
C ALA A 18 4.56 11.83 -29.54
N SER A 19 3.47 11.09 -29.70
CA SER A 19 2.70 10.60 -28.57
C SER A 19 3.65 9.82 -27.67
N ALA A 20 3.82 10.27 -26.43
CA ALA A 20 4.64 9.56 -25.48
C ALA A 20 4.08 8.13 -25.36
N GLN A 21 4.89 7.15 -25.71
CA GLN A 21 4.53 5.74 -25.59
C GLN A 21 4.35 5.42 -24.10
N ASP A 22 3.34 4.62 -23.78
CA ASP A 22 3.07 4.16 -22.41
C ASP A 22 4.27 3.41 -21.85
N PRO A 23 4.51 3.46 -20.54
CA PRO A 23 5.63 2.77 -19.90
C PRO A 23 5.60 1.27 -20.14
N VAL A 24 6.76 0.73 -20.48
CA VAL A 24 7.02 -0.70 -20.63
C VAL A 24 8.03 -1.13 -19.58
N LEU A 25 7.71 -2.15 -18.81
CA LEU A 25 8.60 -2.71 -17.80
C LEU A 25 9.43 -3.86 -18.38
N ASN A 26 10.74 -3.84 -18.14
CA ASN A 26 11.64 -4.94 -18.47
C ASN A 26 12.44 -5.33 -17.24
N VAL A 27 12.39 -6.58 -16.82
CA VAL A 27 13.23 -7.10 -15.73
C VAL A 27 14.70 -6.93 -16.08
N LEU A 28 15.44 -6.20 -15.24
CA LEU A 28 16.90 -6.10 -15.35
C LEU A 28 17.59 -7.19 -14.55
N GLY A 29 17.16 -7.42 -13.33
CA GLY A 29 17.72 -8.42 -12.43
C GLY A 29 16.85 -8.68 -11.22
N THR A 30 17.05 -9.85 -10.62
CA THR A 30 16.34 -10.28 -9.42
C THR A 30 17.35 -10.81 -8.40
N TYR A 31 17.38 -10.22 -7.22
CA TYR A 31 18.02 -10.81 -6.05
C TYR A 31 17.06 -11.81 -5.39
N ARG A 32 17.59 -12.96 -4.95
CA ARG A 32 16.81 -14.02 -4.30
C ARG A 32 17.41 -14.35 -2.94
N THR A 33 16.61 -14.31 -1.89
CA THR A 33 17.03 -14.77 -0.55
C THR A 33 17.14 -16.29 -0.48
N GLY A 34 16.35 -17.00 -1.29
CA GLY A 34 16.21 -18.45 -1.25
C GLY A 34 15.15 -18.93 -0.28
N SER A 35 14.46 -18.03 0.41
CA SER A 35 13.35 -18.31 1.31
C SER A 35 12.00 -18.19 0.59
N TYR A 36 10.98 -18.90 1.06
CA TYR A 36 9.65 -18.89 0.45
C TYR A 36 8.57 -18.79 1.53
N ASN A 37 7.60 -17.90 1.32
CA ASN A 37 6.43 -17.69 2.17
C ASN A 37 6.78 -17.43 3.64
N VAL A 38 7.76 -16.55 3.87
CA VAL A 38 8.27 -16.16 5.19
C VAL A 38 8.70 -14.69 5.21
N SER A 39 8.10 -13.86 4.39
CA SER A 39 8.32 -12.40 4.33
C SER A 39 9.80 -12.01 4.18
N ALA A 40 10.53 -12.70 3.30
CA ALA A 40 11.98 -12.53 3.16
C ALA A 40 12.40 -11.33 2.29
N ALA A 41 11.46 -10.60 1.70
CA ALA A 41 11.68 -9.35 0.98
C ALA A 41 10.37 -8.53 0.99
N GLU A 42 10.29 -7.51 1.84
CA GLU A 42 9.09 -6.69 2.04
C GLU A 42 9.31 -5.26 1.53
N ILE A 43 9.87 -4.37 2.33
CA ILE A 43 10.07 -2.97 1.97
C ILE A 43 11.50 -2.72 1.48
N ALA A 44 11.64 -1.90 0.43
CA ALA A 44 12.94 -1.54 -0.13
C ALA A 44 13.17 -0.02 -0.15
N ALA A 45 14.39 0.41 0.20
CA ALA A 45 14.82 1.82 0.12
C ALA A 45 16.18 1.94 -0.56
N HIS A 46 16.33 2.96 -1.41
CA HIS A 46 17.52 3.18 -2.22
C HIS A 46 18.34 4.38 -1.73
N ASP A 47 19.64 4.22 -1.60
CA ASP A 47 20.59 5.33 -1.42
C ASP A 47 21.25 5.68 -2.75
N PRO A 48 20.92 6.82 -3.36
CA PRO A 48 21.46 7.21 -4.65
C PRO A 48 22.95 7.59 -4.61
N GLN A 49 23.50 7.89 -3.42
CA GLN A 49 24.92 8.27 -3.29
C GLN A 49 25.83 7.05 -3.36
N THR A 50 25.47 5.96 -2.71
CA THR A 50 26.25 4.72 -2.67
C THR A 50 25.73 3.65 -3.63
N GLN A 51 24.57 3.87 -4.25
CA GLN A 51 23.86 2.89 -5.08
C GLN A 51 23.63 1.58 -4.33
N ARG A 52 23.19 1.69 -3.07
CA ARG A 52 22.80 0.56 -2.24
C ARG A 52 21.29 0.51 -2.10
N LEU A 53 20.78 -0.70 -2.12
CA LEU A 53 19.39 -0.98 -1.83
C LEU A 53 19.32 -1.67 -0.46
N PHE A 54 18.50 -1.16 0.43
CA PHE A 54 18.22 -1.70 1.74
C PHE A 54 16.86 -2.39 1.67
N VAL A 55 16.80 -3.68 2.01
CA VAL A 55 15.58 -4.49 1.87
C VAL A 55 15.27 -5.15 3.21
N VAL A 56 14.05 -4.97 3.70
CA VAL A 56 13.55 -5.69 4.86
C VAL A 56 13.51 -7.19 4.55
N ASN A 57 14.07 -7.98 5.45
CA ASN A 57 14.04 -9.43 5.42
C ASN A 57 13.38 -9.92 6.72
N GLY A 58 12.06 -10.07 6.71
CA GLY A 58 11.27 -10.51 7.86
C GLY A 58 11.66 -11.92 8.32
N ALA A 59 11.96 -12.83 7.38
CA ALA A 59 12.40 -14.20 7.71
C ALA A 59 13.63 -14.22 8.63
N ASP A 60 14.61 -13.35 8.36
CA ASP A 60 15.84 -13.25 9.16
C ASP A 60 15.79 -12.11 10.19
N ARG A 61 14.70 -11.29 10.19
CA ARG A 61 14.50 -10.13 11.09
C ARG A 61 15.60 -9.07 10.93
N THR A 62 16.00 -8.79 9.70
CA THR A 62 17.16 -7.96 9.38
C THR A 62 16.88 -7.05 8.20
N ILE A 63 17.84 -6.16 7.90
CA ILE A 63 17.89 -5.46 6.61
C ILE A 63 19.02 -6.06 5.78
N ASP A 64 18.70 -6.61 4.62
CA ASP A 64 19.70 -6.99 3.61
C ASP A 64 20.15 -5.74 2.86
N VAL A 65 21.46 -5.56 2.71
CA VAL A 65 22.07 -4.44 1.96
C VAL A 65 22.61 -4.97 0.65
N LEU A 66 22.02 -4.54 -0.46
CA LEU A 66 22.38 -4.99 -1.80
C LEU A 66 23.21 -3.92 -2.53
N ASP A 67 24.22 -4.35 -3.26
CA ASP A 67 24.93 -3.52 -4.22
C ASP A 67 24.11 -3.42 -5.52
N MET A 68 23.59 -2.23 -5.80
CA MET A 68 22.76 -1.95 -6.96
C MET A 68 23.49 -1.19 -8.07
N ARG A 69 24.81 -0.99 -7.98
CA ARG A 69 25.62 -0.36 -9.04
C ARG A 69 25.49 -1.09 -10.38
N ASN A 70 25.24 -2.39 -10.34
CA ASN A 70 24.81 -3.17 -11.49
C ASN A 70 23.42 -3.80 -11.20
N PRO A 71 22.31 -3.15 -11.59
CA PRO A 71 20.97 -3.63 -11.28
C PRO A 71 20.60 -4.96 -11.95
N SER A 72 21.39 -5.39 -12.97
CA SER A 72 21.20 -6.70 -13.60
C SER A 72 21.87 -7.85 -12.81
N ASN A 73 22.68 -7.55 -11.81
CA ASN A 73 23.36 -8.56 -11.00
C ASN A 73 23.61 -8.03 -9.58
N MET A 74 22.53 -7.81 -8.85
CA MET A 74 22.61 -7.38 -7.46
C MET A 74 23.20 -8.47 -6.56
N THR A 75 24.03 -8.06 -5.61
CA THR A 75 24.62 -8.96 -4.61
C THR A 75 24.46 -8.37 -3.22
N ARG A 76 24.16 -9.20 -2.24
CA ARG A 76 24.16 -8.75 -0.84
C ARG A 76 25.60 -8.51 -0.37
N ILE A 77 25.86 -7.28 0.05
CA ILE A 77 27.18 -6.84 0.54
C ILE A 77 27.24 -6.69 2.05
N ASN A 78 26.09 -6.56 2.70
CA ASN A 78 25.99 -6.46 4.16
C ASN A 78 24.60 -6.92 4.63
N ARG A 79 24.43 -7.06 5.95
CA ARG A 79 23.18 -7.33 6.64
C ARG A 79 23.16 -6.56 7.96
N LEU A 80 22.12 -5.78 8.22
CA LEU A 80 21.93 -5.08 9.49
C LEU A 80 21.08 -5.97 10.40
N SER A 81 21.64 -6.35 11.53
CA SER A 81 20.97 -7.10 12.61
C SER A 81 20.82 -6.19 13.82
N PHE A 82 19.84 -6.44 14.65
CA PHE A 82 19.51 -5.60 15.78
C PHE A 82 19.99 -6.25 17.07
N ALA A 83 20.63 -5.45 17.94
CA ALA A 83 20.88 -5.84 19.31
C ALA A 83 19.57 -5.83 20.11
N ALA A 84 19.46 -6.63 21.16
CA ALA A 84 18.21 -6.77 21.91
C ALA A 84 17.67 -5.45 22.51
N GLU A 85 18.56 -4.49 22.82
CA GLU A 85 18.19 -3.16 23.29
C GLU A 85 17.60 -2.26 22.18
N VAL A 86 17.82 -2.60 20.90
CA VAL A 86 17.23 -1.91 19.75
C VAL A 86 15.84 -2.46 19.47
N GLY A 87 15.69 -3.77 19.31
CA GLY A 87 14.42 -4.42 19.05
C GLY A 87 14.59 -5.84 18.53
N PHE A 88 13.53 -6.40 17.93
CA PHE A 88 13.42 -7.79 17.56
C PHE A 88 13.47 -8.04 16.06
N ALA A 89 12.65 -7.31 15.27
CA ALA A 89 12.59 -7.46 13.82
C ALA A 89 12.39 -6.10 13.15
N ALA A 90 12.83 -5.97 11.90
CA ALA A 90 12.56 -4.80 11.06
C ALA A 90 11.26 -5.01 10.31
N ASN A 91 10.39 -3.98 10.28
CA ASN A 91 9.18 -3.95 9.48
C ASN A 91 9.34 -3.00 8.29
N SER A 92 10.08 -1.90 8.44
CA SER A 92 10.25 -0.93 7.37
C SER A 92 11.63 -0.27 7.38
N VAL A 93 12.02 0.26 6.22
CA VAL A 93 13.28 1.00 6.03
C VAL A 93 13.10 2.19 5.09
N ALA A 94 13.69 3.30 5.45
CA ALA A 94 13.77 4.48 4.61
C ALA A 94 15.21 5.01 4.53
N VAL A 95 15.56 5.65 3.41
CA VAL A 95 16.89 6.22 3.20
C VAL A 95 16.79 7.65 2.69
N LYS A 96 17.55 8.55 3.30
CA LYS A 96 17.69 9.93 2.80
C LYS A 96 19.02 10.52 3.22
N ASN A 97 19.71 11.17 2.26
CA ASN A 97 20.98 11.87 2.50
C ASN A 97 22.06 10.99 3.19
N GLY A 98 22.11 9.71 2.86
CA GLY A 98 23.07 8.75 3.44
C GLY A 98 22.73 8.27 4.86
N ILE A 99 21.57 8.67 5.40
CA ILE A 99 21.01 8.15 6.64
C ILE A 99 19.98 7.07 6.30
N VAL A 100 20.12 5.92 6.93
CA VAL A 100 19.17 4.80 6.87
C VAL A 100 18.40 4.78 8.19
N ALA A 101 17.08 4.88 8.12
CA ALA A 101 16.19 4.78 9.27
C ALA A 101 15.39 3.48 9.15
N VAL A 102 15.32 2.72 10.21
CA VAL A 102 14.66 1.40 10.25
C VAL A 102 13.63 1.40 11.38
N ALA A 103 12.38 1.05 11.06
CA ALA A 103 11.36 0.71 12.04
C ALA A 103 11.64 -0.70 12.58
N VAL A 104 11.77 -0.83 13.89
CA VAL A 104 12.14 -2.09 14.54
C VAL A 104 11.14 -2.40 15.65
N GLU A 105 10.38 -3.46 15.48
CA GLU A 105 9.42 -3.90 16.49
C GLU A 105 10.08 -4.48 17.73
N ALA A 106 9.34 -4.53 18.81
CA ALA A 106 9.72 -5.23 20.04
C ALA A 106 9.24 -6.70 20.02
N SER A 107 9.64 -7.47 21.00
CA SER A 107 9.06 -8.78 21.31
C SER A 107 8.70 -8.81 22.80
N PRO A 108 7.38 -8.85 23.12
CA PRO A 108 6.22 -8.97 22.23
C PRO A 108 5.98 -7.70 21.40
N LYS A 109 5.26 -7.80 20.26
CA LYS A 109 4.97 -6.69 19.36
C LYS A 109 4.16 -5.55 20.02
N THR A 110 3.43 -5.88 21.07
CA THR A 110 2.64 -4.92 21.87
C THR A 110 3.48 -4.00 22.75
N ASP A 111 4.78 -4.26 22.91
CA ASP A 111 5.69 -3.38 23.62
C ASP A 111 6.22 -2.26 22.70
N PRO A 112 6.65 -1.11 23.25
CA PRO A 112 7.23 -0.03 22.46
C PRO A 112 8.45 -0.48 21.64
N GLY A 113 8.37 -0.29 20.31
CA GLY A 113 9.46 -0.56 19.39
C GLY A 113 10.52 0.55 19.35
N SER A 114 11.29 0.60 18.28
CA SER A 114 12.38 1.57 18.14
C SER A 114 12.53 2.03 16.70
N VAL A 115 13.09 3.24 16.51
CA VAL A 115 13.74 3.64 15.28
C VAL A 115 15.24 3.47 15.44
N ALA A 116 15.86 2.71 14.55
CA ALA A 116 17.30 2.55 14.48
C ALA A 116 17.86 3.33 13.27
N PHE A 117 18.79 4.24 13.53
CA PHE A 117 19.47 5.03 12.50
C PHE A 117 20.84 4.48 12.21
N TYR A 118 21.15 4.26 10.94
CA TYR A 118 22.45 3.83 10.45
C TYR A 118 22.99 4.83 9.42
N ASN A 119 24.30 4.82 9.22
CA ASN A 119 24.86 5.39 7.99
C ASN A 119 24.71 4.36 6.84
N ALA A 120 24.95 4.81 5.61
CA ALA A 120 24.85 3.92 4.43
C ALA A 120 25.85 2.73 4.45
N ASP A 121 26.91 2.77 5.27
CA ASP A 121 27.84 1.66 5.46
C ASP A 121 27.36 0.62 6.48
N GLY A 122 26.22 0.88 7.14
CA GLY A 122 25.60 -0.02 8.11
C GLY A 122 26.11 0.15 9.55
N ARG A 123 26.82 1.26 9.87
CA ARG A 123 27.16 1.58 11.24
C ARG A 123 25.96 2.19 11.96
N LEU A 124 25.54 1.58 13.08
CA LEU A 124 24.50 2.16 13.95
C LEU A 124 24.97 3.52 14.49
N LEU A 125 24.14 4.52 14.32
CA LEU A 125 24.35 5.89 14.80
C LEU A 125 23.57 6.17 16.08
N LYS A 126 22.30 5.73 16.10
CA LYS A 126 21.38 6.01 17.20
C LYS A 126 20.20 5.03 17.17
N SER A 127 19.60 4.77 18.34
CA SER A 127 18.28 4.16 18.46
C SER A 127 17.43 4.98 19.43
N LEU A 128 16.13 5.13 19.13
CA LEU A 128 15.15 5.84 19.94
C LEU A 128 13.89 5.00 20.06
N LYS A 129 13.24 5.01 21.21
CA LYS A 129 11.95 4.33 21.40
C LYS A 129 10.82 5.11 20.74
N VAL A 130 9.88 4.37 20.16
CA VAL A 130 8.65 4.84 19.52
C VAL A 130 7.44 4.06 20.05
N GLY A 131 6.28 4.12 19.39
CA GLY A 131 5.11 3.35 19.81
C GLY A 131 5.26 1.84 19.63
N ALA A 132 4.20 1.09 19.92
CA ALA A 132 4.13 -0.35 19.71
C ALA A 132 3.97 -0.66 18.21
N LEU A 133 4.57 -1.74 17.76
CA LEU A 133 4.57 -2.18 16.37
C LEU A 133 4.83 -1.03 15.39
N PRO A 134 6.05 -0.44 15.37
CA PRO A 134 6.41 0.53 14.34
C PRO A 134 6.46 -0.21 13.00
N ASP A 135 5.46 0.04 12.17
CA ASP A 135 5.30 -0.67 10.91
C ASP A 135 5.97 0.09 9.75
N MET A 136 5.55 1.29 9.45
CA MET A 136 6.09 2.07 8.32
C MET A 136 6.94 3.26 8.80
N ILE A 137 8.07 3.51 8.09
CA ILE A 137 8.96 4.64 8.36
C ILE A 137 9.24 5.45 7.10
N THR A 138 9.24 6.79 7.21
CA THR A 138 9.59 7.67 6.09
C THR A 138 10.29 8.95 6.54
N PHE A 139 11.07 9.57 5.63
CA PHE A 139 11.63 10.89 5.83
C PHE A 139 10.69 11.98 5.30
N SER A 140 10.66 13.12 5.97
CA SER A 140 10.06 14.31 5.39
C SER A 140 10.77 14.71 4.08
N PRO A 141 10.08 15.31 3.10
CA PRO A 141 10.68 15.75 1.85
C PRO A 141 11.92 16.63 2.02
N ASP A 142 11.98 17.50 3.03
CA ASP A 142 13.14 18.33 3.35
C ASP A 142 14.26 17.59 4.09
N GLY A 143 14.06 16.33 4.49
CA GLY A 143 15.02 15.48 5.18
C GLY A 143 15.33 15.86 6.61
N LYS A 144 14.49 16.68 7.25
CA LYS A 144 14.72 17.13 8.64
C LYS A 144 13.96 16.34 9.68
N LYS A 145 12.97 15.57 9.28
CA LYS A 145 12.17 14.75 10.19
C LYS A 145 12.06 13.32 9.66
N VAL A 146 11.87 12.40 10.58
CA VAL A 146 11.49 11.01 10.32
C VAL A 146 10.15 10.78 10.99
N LEU A 147 9.22 10.18 10.25
CA LEU A 147 7.90 9.80 10.73
C LEU A 147 7.78 8.29 10.74
N VAL A 148 7.10 7.76 11.76
CA VAL A 148 6.88 6.33 11.93
C VAL A 148 5.41 6.10 12.26
N ALA A 149 4.74 5.28 11.49
CA ALA A 149 3.46 4.72 11.86
C ALA A 149 3.72 3.62 12.89
N ASN A 150 3.15 3.78 14.07
CA ASN A 150 3.17 2.76 15.10
C ASN A 150 1.76 2.18 15.11
N GLU A 151 1.60 1.07 14.47
CA GLU A 151 0.32 0.45 14.21
C GLU A 151 -0.41 0.13 15.52
N GLY A 152 0.31 -0.49 16.46
CA GLY A 152 -0.25 -0.76 17.78
C GLY A 152 -1.25 -1.92 17.78
N GLU A 153 -1.07 -2.89 16.88
CA GLU A 153 -1.92 -4.09 16.84
C GLU A 153 -2.02 -4.80 18.20
N PRO A 154 -3.17 -5.40 18.51
CA PRO A 154 -3.36 -6.19 19.71
C PRO A 154 -2.54 -7.49 19.73
N SER A 155 -2.42 -8.08 20.91
CA SER A 155 -1.93 -9.45 21.03
C SER A 155 -2.92 -10.45 20.43
N ASP A 156 -2.44 -11.61 19.98
CA ASP A 156 -3.27 -12.66 19.36
C ASP A 156 -4.50 -13.04 20.19
N ASP A 157 -4.38 -13.00 21.52
CA ASP A 157 -5.48 -13.29 22.45
C ASP A 157 -6.33 -12.06 22.82
N TYR A 158 -6.05 -10.91 22.20
CA TYR A 158 -6.74 -9.62 22.38
C TYR A 158 -6.77 -9.09 23.81
N LYS A 159 -5.81 -9.51 24.66
CA LYS A 159 -5.73 -9.05 26.08
C LYS A 159 -4.83 -7.84 26.29
N THR A 160 -3.86 -7.65 25.42
CA THR A 160 -3.01 -6.47 25.38
C THR A 160 -3.25 -5.77 24.06
N ASP A 161 -3.73 -4.55 24.14
CA ASP A 161 -4.14 -3.74 22.99
C ASP A 161 -3.52 -2.34 23.17
N PRO A 162 -2.34 -2.09 22.59
CA PRO A 162 -1.68 -0.79 22.67
C PRO A 162 -2.38 0.25 21.81
N GLU A 163 -2.14 1.52 22.06
CA GLU A 163 -2.65 2.60 21.24
C GLU A 163 -1.81 2.76 19.96
N GLY A 164 -2.46 2.90 18.81
CA GLY A 164 -1.80 3.36 17.59
C GLY A 164 -1.41 4.83 17.67
N SER A 165 -0.35 5.19 16.97
CA SER A 165 0.17 6.56 16.97
C SER A 165 1.14 6.80 15.81
N VAL A 166 1.51 8.08 15.58
CA VAL A 166 2.60 8.43 14.66
C VAL A 166 3.71 9.12 15.45
N SER A 167 4.90 8.52 15.47
CA SER A 167 6.09 9.16 16.04
C SER A 167 6.74 10.09 15.03
N ILE A 168 7.14 11.31 15.45
CA ILE A 168 7.79 12.33 14.64
C ILE A 168 9.11 12.72 15.30
N ILE A 169 10.23 12.47 14.61
CA ILE A 169 11.58 12.66 15.14
C ILE A 169 12.25 13.79 14.37
N ASP A 170 12.59 14.91 15.02
CA ASP A 170 13.35 16.00 14.42
C ASP A 170 14.85 15.65 14.41
N ILE A 171 15.39 15.38 13.22
CA ILE A 171 16.80 15.02 12.99
C ILE A 171 17.66 16.19 12.52
N SER A 172 17.16 17.43 12.51
CA SER A 172 17.83 18.60 11.97
C SER A 172 19.15 18.94 12.68
N LYS A 173 19.32 18.54 13.92
CA LYS A 173 20.56 18.71 14.69
C LYS A 173 21.60 17.59 14.49
N GLY A 174 21.31 16.65 13.60
CA GLY A 174 22.13 15.46 13.34
C GLY A 174 21.76 14.27 14.23
N VAL A 175 21.74 13.08 13.62
CA VAL A 175 21.23 11.84 14.23
C VAL A 175 21.98 11.45 15.52
N GLU A 176 23.30 11.61 15.55
CA GLU A 176 24.10 11.22 16.73
C GLU A 176 23.82 12.11 17.97
N ALA A 177 23.28 13.34 17.76
CA ALA A 177 22.91 14.27 18.82
C ALA A 177 21.50 14.05 19.39
N LEU A 178 20.72 13.12 18.82
CA LEU A 178 19.34 12.89 19.24
C LEU A 178 19.25 12.30 20.65
N THR A 179 18.16 12.61 21.30
CA THR A 179 17.75 12.07 22.61
C THR A 179 16.29 11.64 22.54
N GLN A 180 15.80 10.92 23.52
CA GLN A 180 14.39 10.51 23.56
C GLN A 180 13.42 11.72 23.59
N ALA A 181 13.86 12.87 24.05
CA ALA A 181 13.05 14.11 24.03
C ALA A 181 12.83 14.70 22.63
N ASP A 182 13.52 14.19 21.61
CA ASP A 182 13.34 14.61 20.22
C ASP A 182 12.25 13.81 19.50
N VAL A 183 11.65 12.82 20.15
CA VAL A 183 10.51 12.04 19.67
C VAL A 183 9.23 12.70 20.14
N MET A 184 8.46 13.24 19.22
CA MET A 184 7.09 13.69 19.45
C MET A 184 6.12 12.61 19.01
N THR A 185 4.92 12.57 19.59
CA THR A 185 3.89 11.59 19.26
C THR A 185 2.59 12.29 18.89
N ALA A 186 2.10 12.02 17.69
CA ALA A 186 0.74 12.34 17.27
C ALA A 186 -0.14 11.14 17.62
N ASP A 187 -0.97 11.28 18.65
CA ASP A 187 -1.87 10.24 19.13
C ASP A 187 -3.32 10.50 18.70
N PHE A 188 -4.20 9.51 18.92
CA PHE A 188 -5.62 9.58 18.62
C PHE A 188 -6.50 9.82 19.86
N ARG A 189 -5.93 10.12 21.02
CA ARG A 189 -6.64 10.27 22.31
C ARG A 189 -7.64 11.43 22.34
N SER A 190 -7.52 12.39 21.42
CA SER A 190 -8.48 13.47 21.27
C SER A 190 -9.81 13.01 20.67
N PHE A 191 -9.84 11.84 20.03
CA PHE A 191 -11.05 11.22 19.50
C PHE A 191 -11.70 10.30 20.53
N THR A 192 -13.01 10.42 20.62
CA THR A 192 -13.87 9.61 21.50
C THR A 192 -15.06 9.14 20.67
N ARG A 193 -15.82 8.16 21.14
CA ARG A 193 -17.06 7.74 20.46
C ARG A 193 -18.07 8.88 20.24
N ALA A 194 -17.99 9.94 21.05
CA ALA A 194 -18.88 11.10 20.93
C ALA A 194 -18.48 12.11 19.85
N ASN A 195 -17.21 12.15 19.44
CA ASN A 195 -16.69 13.10 18.44
C ASN A 195 -15.99 12.41 17.26
N LEU A 196 -16.03 11.09 17.18
CA LEU A 196 -15.52 10.35 16.03
C LEU A 196 -16.33 10.72 14.79
N PRO A 197 -15.70 11.10 13.67
CA PRO A 197 -16.41 11.42 12.44
C PRO A 197 -17.26 10.23 11.96
N ALA A 198 -18.50 10.50 11.58
CA ALA A 198 -19.39 9.46 11.06
C ALA A 198 -18.78 8.79 9.82
N GLY A 199 -18.74 7.46 9.80
CA GLY A 199 -18.14 6.66 8.75
C GLY A 199 -16.70 6.20 9.03
N VAL A 200 -16.05 6.74 10.05
CA VAL A 200 -14.80 6.12 10.58
C VAL A 200 -15.21 4.90 11.41
N ARG A 201 -14.64 3.76 11.10
CA ARG A 201 -14.91 2.51 11.83
C ARG A 201 -14.13 2.50 13.14
N ALA A 202 -14.82 2.14 14.21
CA ALA A 202 -14.21 1.88 15.52
C ALA A 202 -15.10 0.85 16.25
N PHE A 203 -14.65 -0.38 16.30
CA PHE A 203 -15.51 -1.52 16.62
C PHE A 203 -14.88 -2.58 17.53
N ALA A 204 -13.55 -2.52 17.79
CA ALA A 204 -12.89 -3.50 18.65
C ALA A 204 -13.51 -3.53 20.05
N PRO A 205 -13.81 -4.71 20.59
CA PRO A 205 -14.50 -4.86 21.85
C PRO A 205 -13.73 -4.27 23.03
N GLY A 206 -14.31 -3.24 23.68
CA GLY A 206 -13.72 -2.63 24.86
C GLY A 206 -12.57 -1.64 24.58
N ALA A 207 -12.13 -1.51 23.34
CA ALA A 207 -11.06 -0.59 22.97
C ALA A 207 -11.47 0.89 23.08
N SER A 208 -10.53 1.75 23.44
CA SER A 208 -10.61 3.19 23.21
C SER A 208 -10.47 3.49 21.71
N ILE A 209 -10.82 4.70 21.28
CA ILE A 209 -10.59 5.09 19.87
C ILE A 209 -9.09 5.03 19.53
N ALA A 210 -8.22 5.42 20.44
CA ALA A 210 -6.78 5.40 20.18
C ALA A 210 -6.19 3.98 20.04
N GLN A 211 -6.79 2.97 20.68
CA GLN A 211 -6.45 1.57 20.49
C GLN A 211 -7.02 0.99 19.19
N ASP A 212 -8.15 1.52 18.74
CA ASP A 212 -8.86 1.05 17.55
C ASP A 212 -8.35 1.73 16.26
N MET A 213 -7.43 2.68 16.38
CA MET A 213 -6.77 3.34 15.25
C MET A 213 -5.38 2.73 15.05
N GLU A 214 -5.22 1.97 14.00
CA GLU A 214 -4.00 1.30 13.60
C GLU A 214 -3.44 2.02 12.36
N PRO A 215 -2.48 2.98 12.54
CA PRO A 215 -1.90 3.70 11.42
C PRO A 215 -0.88 2.85 10.67
N GLU A 216 -1.02 2.78 9.34
CA GLU A 216 -0.21 1.99 8.42
C GLU A 216 0.84 2.84 7.70
N TYR A 217 0.50 3.38 6.56
CA TYR A 217 1.41 4.02 5.64
C TYR A 217 1.32 5.55 5.70
N ILE A 218 2.46 6.24 5.43
CA ILE A 218 2.60 7.70 5.57
C ILE A 218 3.08 8.33 4.27
N THR A 219 2.41 9.39 3.83
CA THR A 219 2.95 10.33 2.84
C THR A 219 2.88 11.76 3.35
N LEU A 220 3.76 12.65 2.84
CA LEU A 220 3.84 14.04 3.27
C LEU A 220 3.71 15.01 2.10
N THR A 221 3.15 16.19 2.40
CA THR A 221 3.20 17.32 1.47
C THR A 221 4.64 17.75 1.17
N PRO A 222 4.92 18.31 -0.04
CA PRO A 222 6.26 18.74 -0.43
C PRO A 222 6.92 19.77 0.52
N ASP A 223 6.11 20.54 1.24
CA ASP A 223 6.59 21.50 2.24
C ASP A 223 6.89 20.89 3.62
N SER A 224 6.71 19.56 3.75
CA SER A 224 6.97 18.77 4.95
C SER A 224 6.13 19.13 6.19
N LYS A 225 4.99 19.81 6.00
CA LYS A 225 4.16 20.30 7.12
C LYS A 225 2.96 19.44 7.43
N THR A 226 2.43 18.74 6.44
CA THR A 226 1.26 17.89 6.60
C THR A 226 1.60 16.46 6.23
N ALA A 227 1.28 15.51 7.10
CA ALA A 227 1.32 14.09 6.79
C ALA A 227 -0.11 13.54 6.64
N TYR A 228 -0.25 12.58 5.73
CA TYR A 228 -1.44 11.79 5.52
C TYR A 228 -1.10 10.35 5.82
N VAL A 229 -1.92 9.72 6.65
CA VAL A 229 -1.66 8.38 7.17
C VAL A 229 -2.91 7.53 6.96
N THR A 230 -2.74 6.38 6.34
CA THR A 230 -3.80 5.38 6.25
C THR A 230 -4.08 4.80 7.63
N VAL A 231 -5.37 4.57 7.92
CA VAL A 231 -5.85 3.86 9.11
C VAL A 231 -6.79 2.80 8.56
N GLN A 232 -6.21 1.66 8.20
CA GLN A 232 -6.80 0.69 7.28
C GLN A 232 -8.13 0.14 7.79
N GLU A 233 -8.15 -0.50 8.97
CA GLU A 233 -9.35 -1.12 9.53
C GLU A 233 -10.42 -0.07 9.89
N ALA A 234 -9.98 1.16 10.18
CA ALA A 234 -10.91 2.27 10.42
C ALA A 234 -11.50 2.83 9.12
N ASN A 235 -11.06 2.38 7.95
CA ASN A 235 -11.45 2.88 6.63
C ASN A 235 -11.34 4.41 6.53
N ALA A 236 -10.18 4.96 6.93
CA ALA A 236 -9.97 6.39 7.11
C ALA A 236 -8.56 6.84 6.72
N ILE A 237 -8.40 8.15 6.52
CA ILE A 237 -7.10 8.82 6.45
C ILE A 237 -6.98 9.79 7.62
N ALA A 238 -5.90 9.70 8.39
CA ALA A 238 -5.53 10.68 9.39
C ALA A 238 -4.69 11.80 8.76
N ILE A 239 -5.02 13.06 9.06
CA ILE A 239 -4.27 14.24 8.62
C ILE A 239 -3.54 14.82 9.84
N ILE A 240 -2.21 14.90 9.75
CA ILE A 240 -1.34 15.27 10.86
C ILE A 240 -0.62 16.58 10.55
N ASP A 241 -0.66 17.52 11.50
CA ASP A 241 0.25 18.66 11.54
C ASP A 241 1.61 18.19 12.07
N VAL A 242 2.61 18.18 11.20
CA VAL A 242 3.94 17.61 11.47
C VAL A 242 4.75 18.45 12.45
N ASP A 243 4.51 19.75 12.51
CA ASP A 243 5.25 20.66 13.40
C ASP A 243 4.77 20.57 14.84
N THR A 244 3.48 20.32 15.04
CA THR A 244 2.86 20.21 16.38
C THR A 244 2.63 18.77 16.83
N ALA A 245 2.90 17.78 15.97
CA ALA A 245 2.61 16.36 16.18
C ALA A 245 1.15 16.13 16.62
N LYS A 246 0.20 16.64 15.85
CA LYS A 246 -1.23 16.50 16.16
C LYS A 246 -2.00 15.89 15.00
N VAL A 247 -2.81 14.88 15.27
CA VAL A 247 -3.88 14.46 14.38
C VAL A 247 -4.94 15.56 14.36
N THR A 248 -4.99 16.30 13.26
CA THR A 248 -5.90 17.45 13.11
C THR A 248 -7.26 17.04 12.58
N ARG A 249 -7.30 15.96 11.78
CA ARG A 249 -8.52 15.39 11.21
C ARG A 249 -8.38 13.89 11.06
N LEU A 250 -9.49 13.19 11.20
CA LEU A 250 -9.67 11.80 10.80
C LEU A 250 -10.79 11.79 9.78
N VAL A 251 -10.52 11.37 8.54
CA VAL A 251 -11.43 11.52 7.40
C VAL A 251 -11.88 10.13 6.94
N PRO A 252 -13.18 9.79 7.06
CA PRO A 252 -13.71 8.53 6.55
C PRO A 252 -13.65 8.49 5.02
N LEU A 253 -13.33 7.35 4.44
CA LEU A 253 -13.20 7.19 2.99
C LEU A 253 -14.54 6.87 2.30
N GLY A 254 -15.57 6.53 3.08
CA GLY A 254 -16.87 6.13 2.54
C GLY A 254 -16.90 4.68 2.07
N LEU A 255 -17.87 4.36 1.24
CA LEU A 255 -18.15 2.99 0.79
C LEU A 255 -18.34 2.95 -0.72
N LYS A 256 -17.85 1.87 -1.35
CA LYS A 256 -17.95 1.61 -2.80
C LYS A 256 -19.21 0.79 -3.09
N PRO A 257 -20.16 1.30 -3.88
CA PRO A 257 -21.41 0.58 -4.19
C PRO A 257 -21.17 -0.46 -5.29
N HIS A 258 -21.27 -1.75 -4.98
CA HIS A 258 -21.07 -2.84 -5.94
C HIS A 258 -22.31 -3.19 -6.78
N TRP A 259 -23.44 -2.51 -6.58
CA TRP A 259 -24.60 -2.62 -7.48
C TRP A 259 -24.47 -1.77 -8.75
N LEU A 260 -23.47 -0.90 -8.85
CA LEU A 260 -23.16 -0.18 -10.07
C LEU A 260 -22.35 -1.07 -11.03
N PRO A 261 -22.71 -1.13 -12.32
CA PRO A 261 -22.02 -1.99 -13.29
C PRO A 261 -20.50 -1.77 -13.36
N GLU A 262 -20.06 -0.53 -13.21
CA GLU A 262 -18.64 -0.18 -13.18
C GLU A 262 -17.91 -0.64 -11.92
N ASN A 263 -18.62 -1.09 -10.90
CA ASN A 263 -18.08 -1.62 -9.66
C ASN A 263 -18.42 -3.11 -9.48
N SER A 264 -18.80 -3.80 -10.55
CA SER A 264 -19.02 -5.25 -10.53
C SER A 264 -17.75 -5.99 -10.08
N LEU A 265 -17.92 -7.12 -9.44
CA LEU A 265 -16.84 -7.97 -8.95
C LEU A 265 -17.27 -9.44 -9.00
N ASP A 266 -16.29 -10.33 -8.99
CA ASP A 266 -16.51 -11.73 -8.73
C ASP A 266 -16.48 -12.01 -7.22
N VAL A 267 -17.41 -12.79 -6.72
CA VAL A 267 -17.61 -13.03 -5.27
C VAL A 267 -17.55 -14.50 -4.88
N SER A 268 -17.34 -15.41 -5.85
CA SER A 268 -17.43 -16.85 -5.59
C SER A 268 -16.28 -17.61 -6.24
N ASP A 269 -15.65 -18.47 -5.46
CA ASP A 269 -14.71 -19.49 -5.92
C ASP A 269 -15.40 -20.85 -6.20
N ARG A 270 -16.77 -20.90 -6.22
CA ARG A 270 -17.58 -22.13 -6.30
C ARG A 270 -18.66 -22.09 -7.36
N ASP A 271 -18.71 -21.10 -8.21
CA ASP A 271 -19.65 -21.04 -9.34
C ASP A 271 -19.09 -21.67 -10.63
N GLY A 272 -17.77 -21.94 -10.66
CA GLY A 272 -17.06 -22.61 -11.75
C GLY A 272 -16.66 -21.70 -12.89
N ALA A 273 -16.70 -20.38 -12.68
CA ALA A 273 -16.32 -19.37 -13.65
C ALA A 273 -15.83 -18.11 -12.92
N PHE A 274 -15.02 -17.30 -13.59
CA PHE A 274 -14.78 -15.92 -13.16
C PHE A 274 -15.94 -15.05 -13.68
N ASP A 275 -16.88 -14.70 -12.79
CA ASP A 275 -18.17 -14.08 -13.14
C ASP A 275 -18.40 -12.74 -12.44
N MET A 276 -17.93 -11.66 -13.08
CA MET A 276 -18.10 -10.30 -12.57
C MET A 276 -19.55 -9.83 -12.71
N ARG A 277 -20.26 -9.77 -11.60
CA ARG A 277 -21.66 -9.30 -11.50
C ARG A 277 -21.81 -8.12 -10.55
N THR A 278 -22.98 -7.50 -10.56
CA THR A 278 -23.38 -6.50 -9.59
C THR A 278 -24.09 -7.16 -8.41
N TRP A 279 -23.79 -6.66 -7.19
CA TRP A 279 -24.30 -7.18 -5.94
C TRP A 279 -24.78 -6.07 -5.02
N THR A 280 -25.78 -6.33 -4.19
CA THR A 280 -26.23 -5.38 -3.17
C THR A 280 -25.32 -5.45 -1.96
N ILE A 281 -24.05 -5.08 -2.14
CA ILE A 281 -23.00 -5.04 -1.12
C ILE A 281 -22.19 -3.75 -1.25
N TRP A 282 -21.45 -3.42 -0.20
CA TRP A 282 -20.62 -2.22 -0.13
C TRP A 282 -19.16 -2.59 0.15
N GLY A 283 -18.23 -2.13 -0.70
CA GLY A 283 -16.79 -2.25 -0.44
C GLY A 283 -16.32 -1.13 0.50
N MET A 284 -15.57 -1.49 1.52
CA MET A 284 -14.80 -0.54 2.32
C MET A 284 -13.46 -0.31 1.62
N TYR A 285 -13.01 0.94 1.48
CA TYR A 285 -11.74 1.20 0.77
C TYR A 285 -10.56 0.59 1.50
N MET A 286 -10.43 0.80 2.80
CA MET A 286 -9.44 0.18 3.69
C MET A 286 -8.05 0.08 3.05
N PRO A 287 -7.43 1.23 2.73
CA PRO A 287 -6.14 1.23 2.06
C PRO A 287 -5.01 0.88 3.01
N ASP A 288 -4.11 -0.01 2.56
CA ASP A 288 -2.79 -0.17 3.15
C ASP A 288 -1.90 1.00 2.73
N ALA A 289 -1.33 0.96 1.53
CA ALA A 289 -0.36 1.96 1.08
C ALA A 289 -0.99 3.27 0.61
N ILE A 290 -0.25 4.37 0.86
CA ILE A 290 -0.55 5.72 0.38
C ILE A 290 0.68 6.39 -0.22
N ALA A 291 0.53 7.02 -1.39
CA ALA A 291 1.55 7.86 -2.02
C ALA A 291 0.99 9.24 -2.36
N GLY A 292 1.83 10.26 -2.32
CA GLY A 292 1.42 11.62 -2.65
C GLY A 292 2.18 12.19 -3.85
N TYR A 293 1.52 13.04 -4.63
CA TYR A 293 2.15 13.72 -5.75
C TYR A 293 1.53 15.09 -6.04
N VAL A 294 2.30 15.92 -6.73
CA VAL A 294 1.79 17.20 -7.27
C VAL A 294 1.41 16.95 -8.73
N ALA A 295 0.13 17.13 -9.05
CA ALA A 295 -0.39 16.94 -10.39
C ALA A 295 -0.09 18.11 -11.32
N ALA A 296 -0.43 18.00 -12.60
CA ALA A 296 -0.21 19.05 -13.60
C ALA A 296 -0.94 20.36 -13.31
N ASP A 297 -2.01 20.33 -12.51
CA ASP A 297 -2.73 21.54 -12.04
C ASP A 297 -2.05 22.25 -10.85
N GLY A 298 -0.91 21.74 -10.40
CA GLY A 298 -0.12 22.28 -9.29
C GLY A 298 -0.66 21.93 -7.89
N LYS A 299 -1.69 21.11 -7.79
CA LYS A 299 -2.26 20.69 -6.51
C LYS A 299 -1.67 19.34 -6.07
N TYR A 300 -1.71 19.14 -4.77
CA TYR A 300 -1.30 17.88 -4.14
C TYR A 300 -2.47 16.89 -4.10
N TYR A 301 -2.19 15.67 -4.48
CA TYR A 301 -3.14 14.55 -4.47
C TYR A 301 -2.52 13.34 -3.78
N LEU A 302 -3.38 12.49 -3.27
CA LEU A 302 -3.03 11.24 -2.61
C LEU A 302 -3.52 10.08 -3.49
N LEU A 303 -2.74 9.02 -3.56
CA LEU A 303 -3.13 7.75 -4.15
C LEU A 303 -3.14 6.69 -3.05
N THR A 304 -4.14 5.82 -3.05
CA THR A 304 -4.24 4.69 -2.14
C THR A 304 -4.41 3.39 -2.90
N ALA A 305 -3.73 2.34 -2.46
CA ALA A 305 -4.00 0.96 -2.84
C ALA A 305 -4.99 0.39 -1.81
N ASN A 306 -6.16 -0.06 -2.28
CA ASN A 306 -7.29 -0.37 -1.40
C ASN A 306 -7.38 -1.89 -1.18
N GLU A 307 -6.47 -2.42 -0.38
CA GLU A 307 -6.25 -3.84 -0.11
C GLU A 307 -7.40 -4.44 0.71
N GLY A 308 -7.61 -3.91 1.93
CA GLY A 308 -8.72 -4.29 2.79
C GLY A 308 -8.38 -5.31 3.86
N ASP A 309 -7.27 -5.21 4.56
CA ASP A 309 -7.03 -6.11 5.67
C ASP A 309 -8.06 -5.94 6.81
N SER A 310 -8.20 -6.96 7.63
CA SER A 310 -9.26 -7.09 8.62
C SER A 310 -8.73 -7.65 9.93
N ARG A 311 -9.39 -7.30 11.02
CA ARG A 311 -9.07 -7.91 12.31
C ARG A 311 -9.51 -9.37 12.35
N ASP A 312 -8.55 -10.27 12.25
CA ASP A 312 -8.76 -11.72 12.30
C ASP A 312 -7.74 -12.38 13.24
N TYR A 313 -7.95 -12.22 14.53
CA TYR A 313 -7.11 -12.76 15.60
C TYR A 313 -7.80 -13.91 16.32
N PRO A 314 -7.05 -14.87 16.92
CA PRO A 314 -7.64 -15.93 17.74
C PRO A 314 -8.53 -15.42 18.89
N GLY A 315 -8.25 -14.23 19.43
CA GLY A 315 -9.02 -13.61 20.51
C GLY A 315 -10.23 -12.81 20.04
N TYR A 316 -10.23 -12.35 18.80
CA TYR A 316 -11.33 -11.60 18.19
C TYR A 316 -11.20 -11.60 16.67
N SER A 317 -12.29 -11.90 15.98
CA SER A 317 -12.37 -11.78 14.52
C SER A 317 -13.65 -11.03 14.14
N GLU A 318 -13.51 -10.09 13.20
CA GLU A 318 -14.68 -9.46 12.56
C GLU A 318 -15.11 -10.22 11.29
N VAL A 319 -14.30 -11.16 10.81
CA VAL A 319 -14.53 -11.84 9.53
C VAL A 319 -15.65 -12.88 9.67
N ALA A 320 -16.60 -12.85 8.76
CA ALA A 320 -17.67 -13.82 8.67
C ALA A 320 -18.00 -14.14 7.21
N ARG A 321 -18.37 -15.40 6.94
CA ARG A 321 -18.97 -15.75 5.66
C ARG A 321 -20.44 -15.33 5.62
N VAL A 322 -20.90 -14.76 4.50
CA VAL A 322 -22.31 -14.34 4.35
C VAL A 322 -23.27 -15.48 4.68
N ALA A 323 -22.93 -16.72 4.34
CA ALA A 323 -23.73 -17.90 4.67
C ALA A 323 -24.00 -18.09 6.17
N THR A 324 -23.16 -17.55 7.05
CA THR A 324 -23.28 -17.69 8.52
C THR A 324 -24.04 -16.55 9.19
N LEU A 325 -24.23 -15.44 8.49
CA LEU A 325 -24.92 -14.26 9.02
C LEU A 325 -26.46 -14.43 8.93
N LYS A 326 -27.19 -13.73 9.77
CA LYS A 326 -28.63 -13.50 9.60
C LYS A 326 -28.78 -12.20 8.83
N LEU A 327 -29.50 -12.21 7.71
CA LEU A 327 -29.74 -11.01 6.91
C LEU A 327 -31.15 -10.47 7.15
N ASP A 328 -31.32 -9.14 7.07
CA ASP A 328 -32.63 -8.51 7.19
C ASP A 328 -33.57 -9.05 6.10
N PRO A 329 -34.72 -9.63 6.46
CA PRO A 329 -35.62 -10.26 5.49
C PRO A 329 -36.35 -9.26 4.58
N GLN A 330 -36.36 -7.95 4.93
CA GLN A 330 -36.96 -6.92 4.10
C GLN A 330 -35.97 -6.44 3.02
N LEU A 331 -34.70 -6.36 3.39
CA LEU A 331 -33.63 -5.94 2.48
C LEU A 331 -33.09 -7.09 1.64
N TYR A 332 -33.10 -8.30 2.19
CA TYR A 332 -32.63 -9.52 1.52
C TYR A 332 -33.74 -10.61 1.48
N PRO A 333 -34.86 -10.38 0.74
CA PRO A 333 -35.98 -11.33 0.70
C PRO A 333 -35.61 -12.67 0.05
N ASN A 334 -34.49 -12.75 -0.68
CA ASN A 334 -33.93 -13.94 -1.29
C ASN A 334 -32.68 -14.46 -0.53
N GLU A 335 -32.60 -14.26 0.79
CA GLU A 335 -31.46 -14.67 1.62
C GLU A 335 -30.98 -16.09 1.34
N ALA A 336 -31.91 -17.04 1.19
CA ALA A 336 -31.56 -18.44 0.96
C ALA A 336 -30.78 -18.66 -0.36
N GLU A 337 -31.08 -17.87 -1.39
CA GLU A 337 -30.36 -17.89 -2.66
C GLU A 337 -29.00 -17.20 -2.53
N LEU A 338 -28.97 -16.01 -1.93
CA LEU A 338 -27.72 -15.26 -1.72
C LEU A 338 -26.68 -16.03 -0.91
N LYS A 339 -27.13 -16.91 0.00
CA LYS A 339 -26.24 -17.75 0.81
C LYS A 339 -25.74 -19.01 0.12
N LEU A 340 -26.09 -19.26 -1.14
CA LEU A 340 -25.51 -20.37 -1.89
C LEU A 340 -23.99 -20.14 -2.10
N PRO A 341 -23.18 -21.21 -2.11
CA PRO A 341 -21.75 -21.09 -2.34
C PRO A 341 -21.39 -20.46 -3.70
N SER A 342 -22.24 -20.60 -4.71
CA SER A 342 -22.09 -20.00 -6.04
C SER A 342 -22.57 -18.53 -6.12
N GLU A 343 -23.04 -17.98 -5.02
CA GLU A 343 -23.49 -16.58 -4.90
C GLU A 343 -22.63 -15.90 -3.83
N LEU A 344 -23.22 -15.12 -2.91
CA LEU A 344 -22.48 -14.44 -1.84
C LEU A 344 -22.06 -15.35 -0.68
N GLY A 345 -22.58 -16.59 -0.60
CA GLY A 345 -22.48 -17.38 0.62
C GLY A 345 -21.08 -17.61 1.15
N ARG A 346 -20.10 -17.66 0.28
CA ARG A 346 -18.69 -17.82 0.67
C ARG A 346 -17.94 -16.51 0.86
N LEU A 347 -18.48 -15.39 0.38
CA LEU A 347 -17.82 -14.11 0.47
C LEU A 347 -17.54 -13.71 1.92
N ASN A 348 -16.30 -13.29 2.21
CA ASN A 348 -15.92 -12.71 3.48
C ASN A 348 -16.46 -11.28 3.60
N VAL A 349 -17.10 -11.00 4.72
CA VAL A 349 -17.66 -9.69 5.10
C VAL A 349 -17.38 -9.41 6.56
N THR A 350 -17.47 -8.16 6.98
CA THR A 350 -17.39 -7.86 8.41
C THR A 350 -18.72 -8.19 9.13
N SER A 351 -18.60 -8.80 10.30
CA SER A 351 -19.68 -8.98 11.25
C SER A 351 -19.76 -7.85 12.29
N ALA A 352 -18.80 -6.94 12.27
CA ALA A 352 -18.69 -5.86 13.26
C ALA A 352 -19.56 -4.64 12.93
N THR A 353 -20.00 -4.53 11.66
CA THR A 353 -20.85 -3.43 11.18
C THR A 353 -21.89 -3.97 10.20
N GLY A 354 -22.96 -3.19 9.95
CA GLY A 354 -23.98 -3.57 8.98
C GLY A 354 -25.35 -3.86 9.59
N ASP A 355 -25.44 -4.13 10.89
CA ASP A 355 -26.67 -4.08 11.68
C ASP A 355 -26.89 -2.61 12.06
N LEU A 356 -27.81 -1.92 11.37
CA LEU A 356 -27.97 -0.47 11.49
C LEU A 356 -29.01 -0.10 12.54
N ASP A 357 -29.97 -0.98 12.82
CA ASP A 357 -31.06 -0.73 13.78
C ASP A 357 -30.86 -1.48 15.11
N GLY A 358 -29.90 -2.39 15.20
CA GLY A 358 -29.50 -3.08 16.42
C GLY A 358 -30.40 -4.28 16.78
N ASP A 359 -31.10 -4.88 15.80
CA ASP A 359 -32.03 -6.00 16.02
C ASP A 359 -31.35 -7.39 15.90
N GLY A 360 -30.08 -7.41 15.50
CA GLY A 360 -29.23 -8.60 15.43
C GLY A 360 -29.24 -9.31 14.09
N ASP A 361 -29.74 -8.64 13.03
CA ASP A 361 -29.50 -9.09 11.66
C ASP A 361 -28.77 -8.00 10.84
N ILE A 362 -28.30 -8.36 9.65
CA ILE A 362 -27.46 -7.49 8.83
C ILE A 362 -28.31 -6.78 7.78
N ASP A 363 -28.40 -5.46 7.89
CA ASP A 363 -29.04 -4.57 6.93
C ASP A 363 -28.17 -4.27 5.73
N VAL A 364 -26.84 -4.23 5.94
CA VAL A 364 -25.87 -3.87 4.91
C VAL A 364 -24.64 -4.78 4.97
N LEU A 365 -24.40 -5.49 3.88
CA LEU A 365 -23.18 -6.30 3.76
C LEU A 365 -22.00 -5.42 3.37
N HIS A 366 -20.99 -5.35 4.26
CA HIS A 366 -19.72 -4.65 4.02
C HIS A 366 -18.61 -5.64 3.72
N VAL A 367 -17.99 -5.54 2.54
CA VAL A 367 -16.84 -6.36 2.12
C VAL A 367 -15.53 -5.61 2.38
N PHE A 368 -14.47 -6.36 2.64
CA PHE A 368 -13.14 -5.85 2.88
C PHE A 368 -12.46 -5.44 1.57
N GLY A 369 -11.82 -4.26 1.58
CA GLY A 369 -11.17 -3.69 0.42
C GLY A 369 -12.15 -3.19 -0.65
N ALA A 370 -11.61 -2.46 -1.61
CA ALA A 370 -12.38 -1.96 -2.74
C ALA A 370 -11.92 -2.57 -4.07
N ARG A 371 -10.94 -3.46 -4.07
CA ARG A 371 -10.33 -4.10 -5.25
C ARG A 371 -9.93 -3.07 -6.31
N SER A 372 -9.42 -1.92 -5.87
CA SER A 372 -9.12 -0.76 -6.71
C SER A 372 -8.01 0.08 -6.11
N PHE A 373 -7.49 1.05 -6.89
CA PHE A 373 -6.79 2.18 -6.32
C PHE A 373 -7.65 3.44 -6.43
N SER A 374 -7.42 4.39 -5.54
CA SER A 374 -8.17 5.66 -5.54
C SER A 374 -7.24 6.86 -5.53
N ILE A 375 -7.72 8.01 -6.05
CA ILE A 375 -7.08 9.32 -5.92
C ILE A 375 -7.97 10.23 -5.09
N TRP A 376 -7.35 10.89 -4.12
CA TRP A 376 -8.00 11.83 -3.20
C TRP A 376 -7.36 13.20 -3.30
N ASP A 377 -8.11 14.26 -3.06
CA ASP A 377 -7.56 15.59 -2.90
C ASP A 377 -6.91 15.78 -1.51
N ALA A 378 -6.30 16.95 -1.27
CA ALA A 378 -5.66 17.27 0.00
C ALA A 378 -6.62 17.32 1.22
N ASN A 379 -7.92 17.22 1.02
CA ASN A 379 -8.91 17.06 2.08
C ASN A 379 -9.32 15.59 2.31
N ALA A 380 -8.67 14.64 1.61
CA ALA A 380 -9.07 13.25 1.50
C ALA A 380 -10.48 13.07 0.92
N SER A 381 -10.89 13.96 0.00
CA SER A 381 -12.12 13.81 -0.78
C SER A 381 -11.79 13.07 -2.08
N MET A 382 -12.61 12.08 -2.44
CA MET A 382 -12.36 11.27 -3.63
C MET A 382 -12.42 12.10 -4.91
N VAL A 383 -11.43 11.90 -5.77
CA VAL A 383 -11.32 12.50 -7.10
C VAL A 383 -11.49 11.45 -8.20
N TYR A 384 -10.97 10.24 -7.96
CA TYR A 384 -11.02 9.12 -8.90
C TYR A 384 -10.97 7.80 -8.12
N ASP A 385 -11.62 6.78 -8.66
CA ASP A 385 -11.44 5.38 -8.28
C ASP A 385 -11.32 4.54 -9.55
N SER A 386 -10.44 3.53 -9.57
CA SER A 386 -10.24 2.64 -10.73
C SER A 386 -11.38 1.65 -10.93
N LYS A 387 -12.38 1.66 -10.06
CA LYS A 387 -13.62 0.88 -10.17
C LYS A 387 -13.33 -0.62 -10.19
N ASN A 388 -13.81 -1.34 -11.22
CA ASN A 388 -13.58 -2.77 -11.41
C ASN A 388 -12.39 -3.09 -12.34
N ASP A 389 -11.56 -2.11 -12.64
CA ASP A 389 -10.47 -2.27 -13.61
C ASP A 389 -9.53 -3.43 -13.28
N PHE A 390 -9.23 -3.65 -12.00
CA PHE A 390 -8.25 -4.64 -11.59
C PHE A 390 -8.68 -6.07 -11.93
N GLU A 391 -9.93 -6.40 -11.70
CA GLU A 391 -10.49 -7.70 -12.09
C GLU A 391 -10.79 -7.77 -13.60
N ARG A 392 -11.39 -6.72 -14.15
CA ARG A 392 -11.74 -6.65 -15.58
C ARG A 392 -10.53 -6.77 -16.51
N LEU A 393 -9.42 -6.11 -16.17
CA LEU A 393 -8.19 -6.17 -16.95
C LEU A 393 -7.46 -7.52 -16.77
N GLN A 394 -7.55 -8.15 -15.61
CA GLN A 394 -7.09 -9.53 -15.43
C GLN A 394 -7.88 -10.49 -16.35
N ALA A 395 -9.20 -10.31 -16.44
CA ALA A 395 -10.03 -11.12 -17.33
C ALA A 395 -9.65 -10.98 -18.82
N THR A 396 -9.05 -9.86 -19.19
CA THR A 396 -8.62 -9.60 -20.57
C THR A 396 -7.21 -10.12 -20.85
N ASP A 397 -6.26 -9.84 -19.95
CA ASP A 397 -4.82 -10.02 -20.21
C ASP A 397 -4.27 -11.31 -19.58
N TYR A 398 -4.92 -11.83 -18.53
CA TYR A 398 -4.53 -13.05 -17.81
C TYR A 398 -5.67 -14.07 -17.78
N VAL A 399 -6.25 -14.36 -18.95
CA VAL A 399 -7.41 -15.24 -19.09
C VAL A 399 -7.19 -16.61 -18.44
N GLY A 400 -8.11 -17.00 -17.53
CA GLY A 400 -8.03 -18.24 -16.77
C GLY A 400 -7.09 -18.20 -15.57
N LEU A 401 -6.62 -16.98 -15.17
CA LEU A 401 -5.73 -16.78 -14.04
C LEU A 401 -6.23 -15.68 -13.09
N GLN A 402 -7.46 -15.22 -13.28
CA GLN A 402 -8.08 -14.14 -12.51
C GLN A 402 -8.20 -14.53 -11.03
N ASN A 403 -8.03 -13.56 -10.16
CA ASN A 403 -8.13 -13.71 -8.69
C ASN A 403 -7.38 -14.94 -8.14
N MET A 404 -6.23 -15.26 -8.73
CA MET A 404 -5.38 -16.38 -8.34
C MET A 404 -4.58 -16.03 -7.09
N GLY A 405 -4.49 -16.97 -6.13
CA GLY A 405 -3.66 -16.79 -4.93
C GLY A 405 -2.15 -16.75 -5.24
N HIS A 406 -1.38 -16.08 -4.43
CA HIS A 406 0.08 -15.94 -4.59
C HIS A 406 0.85 -17.21 -4.16
N THR A 407 0.30 -18.02 -3.25
CA THR A 407 0.93 -19.24 -2.73
C THR A 407 0.52 -20.51 -3.49
N ASN A 408 -0.42 -20.38 -4.43
CA ASN A 408 -0.90 -21.44 -5.30
C ASN A 408 -1.12 -20.91 -6.73
N ASN A 409 -1.44 -21.76 -7.65
CA ASN A 409 -1.77 -21.38 -9.03
C ASN A 409 -3.24 -21.73 -9.36
N THR A 410 -4.11 -21.65 -8.38
CA THR A 410 -5.53 -21.92 -8.55
C THR A 410 -6.23 -20.63 -8.98
N PRO A 411 -6.78 -20.55 -10.20
CA PRO A 411 -7.60 -19.44 -10.61
C PRO A 411 -8.82 -19.30 -9.71
N ASP A 412 -9.33 -18.09 -9.57
CA ASP A 412 -10.56 -17.77 -8.85
C ASP A 412 -10.53 -17.97 -7.32
N ASP A 413 -9.40 -18.43 -6.78
CA ASP A 413 -9.20 -18.80 -5.38
C ASP A 413 -9.41 -17.62 -4.39
N ARG A 414 -9.38 -16.39 -4.88
CA ARG A 414 -9.49 -15.16 -4.05
C ARG A 414 -10.80 -14.40 -4.26
N SER A 415 -11.69 -14.87 -5.15
CA SER A 415 -12.95 -14.17 -5.45
C SER A 415 -13.89 -14.10 -4.24
N ASP A 416 -13.89 -15.13 -3.39
CA ASP A 416 -14.68 -15.20 -2.16
C ASP A 416 -14.09 -14.44 -0.97
N ASP A 417 -13.04 -13.63 -1.23
CA ASP A 417 -12.34 -12.83 -0.24
C ASP A 417 -12.06 -11.42 -0.81
N LYS A 418 -10.83 -10.92 -0.77
CA LYS A 418 -10.44 -9.57 -1.19
C LYS A 418 -10.05 -9.45 -2.69
N GLY A 419 -10.11 -10.55 -3.45
CA GLY A 419 -9.81 -10.59 -4.89
C GLY A 419 -8.33 -10.31 -5.22
N PRO A 420 -8.01 -9.27 -6.02
CA PRO A 420 -6.64 -8.97 -6.46
C PRO A 420 -5.71 -8.46 -5.36
N GLU A 421 -6.24 -7.87 -4.30
CA GLU A 421 -5.53 -7.23 -3.17
C GLU A 421 -4.47 -6.24 -3.67
N PRO A 422 -4.90 -5.01 -4.01
CA PRO A 422 -3.98 -3.91 -4.32
C PRO A 422 -3.22 -3.51 -3.06
N GLU A 423 -1.90 -3.70 -3.06
CA GLU A 423 -1.01 -3.57 -1.92
C GLU A 423 -0.21 -2.28 -1.97
N GLY A 424 0.93 -2.31 -2.63
CA GLY A 424 1.83 -1.16 -2.72
C GLY A 424 1.45 -0.17 -3.82
N VAL A 425 1.71 1.11 -3.57
CA VAL A 425 1.56 2.18 -4.57
C VAL A 425 2.75 3.13 -4.55
N THR A 426 3.28 3.46 -5.73
CA THR A 426 4.30 4.50 -5.90
C THR A 426 4.03 5.35 -7.13
N VAL A 427 4.64 6.53 -7.18
CA VAL A 427 4.44 7.50 -8.28
C VAL A 427 5.79 7.84 -8.92
N GLY A 428 5.80 7.88 -10.25
CA GLY A 428 7.00 8.21 -11.00
C GLY A 428 6.74 9.21 -12.14
N ALA A 429 7.64 10.17 -12.32
CA ALA A 429 7.61 11.08 -13.46
C ALA A 429 8.46 10.53 -14.62
N ILE A 430 7.83 10.33 -15.78
CA ILE A 430 8.46 9.75 -16.99
C ILE A 430 8.08 10.60 -18.19
N ARG A 431 9.08 11.17 -18.88
CA ARG A 431 8.86 11.95 -20.12
C ARG A 431 7.81 13.05 -19.99
N GLY A 432 7.77 13.74 -18.82
CA GLY A 432 6.85 14.85 -18.55
C GLY A 432 5.42 14.44 -18.18
N LYS A 433 5.17 13.16 -17.98
CA LYS A 433 3.93 12.61 -17.43
C LYS A 433 4.16 11.99 -16.06
N THR A 434 3.12 11.90 -15.27
CA THR A 434 3.12 11.24 -13.97
C THR A 434 2.37 9.91 -14.06
N TYR A 435 3.00 8.84 -13.61
CA TYR A 435 2.43 7.51 -13.60
C TYR A 435 2.33 6.96 -12.18
N ALA A 436 1.23 6.31 -11.87
CA ALA A 436 1.06 5.47 -10.69
C ALA A 436 1.43 4.02 -11.04
N PHE A 437 2.15 3.36 -10.15
CA PHE A 437 2.47 1.94 -10.19
C PHE A 437 1.82 1.31 -8.97
N ILE A 438 0.93 0.37 -9.20
CA ILE A 438 0.18 -0.33 -8.16
C ILE A 438 0.50 -1.83 -8.26
N SER A 439 0.96 -2.43 -7.17
CA SER A 439 1.12 -3.88 -7.08
C SER A 439 -0.17 -4.55 -6.64
N ASN A 440 -0.49 -5.69 -7.23
CA ASN A 440 -1.53 -6.60 -6.74
C ASN A 440 -0.84 -7.82 -6.14
N GLU A 441 -1.00 -8.00 -4.85
CA GLU A 441 -0.31 -9.04 -4.08
C GLU A 441 -0.64 -10.44 -4.63
N ARG A 442 -1.93 -10.74 -4.80
CA ARG A 442 -2.38 -12.11 -5.09
C ARG A 442 -2.03 -12.57 -6.50
N LEU A 443 -2.34 -11.78 -7.53
CA LEU A 443 -1.93 -12.11 -8.89
C LEU A 443 -0.44 -11.91 -9.12
N SER A 444 0.21 -11.10 -8.30
CA SER A 444 1.63 -10.73 -8.37
C SER A 444 1.97 -9.95 -9.64
N ASN A 445 1.13 -8.99 -10.01
CA ASN A 445 1.34 -8.10 -11.13
C ASN A 445 1.42 -6.63 -10.71
N ILE A 446 1.90 -5.80 -11.62
CA ILE A 446 2.03 -4.35 -11.47
C ILE A 446 1.14 -3.69 -12.50
N MET A 447 0.20 -2.85 -12.06
CA MET A 447 -0.65 -2.05 -12.92
C MET A 447 -0.13 -0.62 -13.01
N ILE A 448 -0.15 -0.03 -14.19
CA ILE A 448 0.38 1.31 -14.45
C ILE A 448 -0.73 2.19 -15.00
N TYR A 449 -0.92 3.36 -14.36
CA TYR A 449 -1.90 4.36 -14.78
C TYR A 449 -1.22 5.71 -15.02
N ASP A 450 -1.61 6.40 -16.11
CA ASP A 450 -1.29 7.81 -16.34
C ASP A 450 -2.18 8.65 -15.44
N VAL A 451 -1.60 9.25 -14.41
CA VAL A 451 -2.25 10.10 -13.40
C VAL A 451 -1.84 11.56 -13.51
N THR A 452 -1.31 11.96 -14.67
CA THR A 452 -0.88 13.35 -14.95
C THR A 452 -2.01 14.36 -14.69
N ASP A 453 -3.22 14.02 -15.11
CA ASP A 453 -4.45 14.70 -14.72
C ASP A 453 -5.30 13.73 -13.85
N PRO A 454 -5.44 13.99 -12.54
CA PRO A 454 -6.17 13.10 -11.65
C PRO A 454 -7.68 12.98 -11.95
N LYS A 455 -8.20 13.84 -12.83
CA LYS A 455 -9.60 13.80 -13.31
C LYS A 455 -9.75 13.10 -14.67
N ALA A 456 -8.65 12.76 -15.31
CA ALA A 456 -8.61 12.07 -16.61
C ALA A 456 -7.60 10.92 -16.58
N VAL A 457 -7.67 10.11 -15.53
CA VAL A 457 -6.81 8.95 -15.31
C VAL A 457 -7.02 7.92 -16.40
N ARG A 458 -5.93 7.31 -16.87
CA ARG A 458 -5.97 6.31 -17.93
C ARG A 458 -5.09 5.12 -17.59
N PHE A 459 -5.63 3.92 -17.71
CA PHE A 459 -4.82 2.70 -17.71
C PHE A 459 -3.77 2.76 -18.83
N ALA A 460 -2.53 2.47 -18.50
CA ALA A 460 -1.40 2.48 -19.44
C ALA A 460 -0.97 1.06 -19.81
N SER A 461 -0.66 0.23 -18.84
CA SER A 461 -0.22 -1.16 -19.07
C SER A 461 -0.22 -1.95 -17.75
N GLN A 462 -0.04 -3.26 -17.83
CA GLN A 462 0.23 -4.12 -16.69
C GLN A 462 1.33 -5.14 -16.99
N TRP A 463 2.08 -5.53 -15.96
CA TRP A 463 3.27 -6.38 -16.10
C TRP A 463 3.40 -7.34 -14.92
N TRP A 464 3.93 -8.51 -15.15
CA TRP A 464 4.32 -9.47 -14.14
C TRP A 464 5.60 -10.23 -14.50
N ASN A 465 6.24 -10.82 -13.49
CA ASN A 465 7.38 -11.74 -13.64
C ASN A 465 7.07 -13.11 -13.04
N ARG A 466 5.77 -13.42 -12.87
CA ARG A 466 5.25 -14.67 -12.36
C ARG A 466 5.14 -15.69 -13.49
N ASN A 467 5.43 -16.96 -13.18
CA ASN A 467 5.21 -18.11 -14.07
C ASN A 467 4.21 -19.08 -13.43
N PRO A 468 2.92 -19.00 -13.75
CA PRO A 468 1.90 -19.87 -13.17
C PRO A 468 2.02 -21.35 -13.61
N GLY A 469 2.87 -21.66 -14.59
CA GLY A 469 3.18 -23.04 -14.98
C GLY A 469 4.19 -23.74 -14.07
N ALA A 470 4.81 -23.02 -13.12
CA ALA A 470 5.77 -23.57 -12.18
C ALA A 470 5.19 -23.68 -10.76
N ALA A 471 5.71 -24.62 -9.96
CA ALA A 471 5.35 -24.70 -8.55
C ALA A 471 5.81 -23.43 -7.80
N THR A 472 4.92 -22.84 -7.00
CA THR A 472 5.13 -21.53 -6.35
C THR A 472 6.37 -21.47 -5.45
N ASN A 473 6.72 -22.57 -4.80
CA ASN A 473 7.90 -22.70 -3.93
C ASN A 473 9.22 -22.95 -4.69
N THR A 474 9.27 -22.64 -5.98
CA THR A 474 10.48 -22.79 -6.80
C THR A 474 10.92 -21.48 -7.43
N ALA A 475 12.21 -21.33 -7.70
CA ALA A 475 12.73 -20.16 -8.40
C ALA A 475 12.12 -19.97 -9.82
N ALA A 476 11.58 -21.03 -10.42
CA ALA A 476 10.94 -20.99 -11.73
C ALA A 476 9.57 -20.31 -11.69
N ALA A 477 8.95 -20.17 -10.52
CA ALA A 477 7.68 -19.46 -10.35
C ALA A 477 7.79 -17.95 -10.58
N GLY A 478 8.99 -17.40 -10.53
CA GLY A 478 9.23 -15.96 -10.67
C GLY A 478 8.95 -15.19 -9.38
N ASP A 479 8.33 -14.02 -9.49
CA ASP A 479 8.01 -13.12 -8.38
C ASP A 479 6.59 -13.38 -7.88
N LEU A 480 6.43 -13.49 -6.54
CA LEU A 480 5.16 -13.78 -5.88
C LEU A 480 4.98 -12.90 -4.64
N GLY A 481 3.78 -12.33 -4.48
CA GLY A 481 3.43 -11.47 -3.36
C GLY A 481 4.25 -10.18 -3.35
N PRO A 482 4.05 -9.25 -4.31
CA PRO A 482 4.68 -7.94 -4.27
C PRO A 482 4.08 -7.13 -3.13
N GLU A 483 4.92 -6.77 -2.18
CA GLU A 483 4.66 -5.95 -1.01
C GLU A 483 5.12 -4.51 -1.28
N GLY A 484 6.40 -4.24 -1.09
CA GLY A 484 7.00 -2.93 -1.28
C GLY A 484 7.31 -2.61 -2.75
N ILE A 485 6.93 -1.42 -3.20
CA ILE A 485 7.18 -0.91 -4.54
C ILE A 485 7.85 0.47 -4.49
N LEU A 486 9.01 0.62 -5.15
CA LEU A 486 9.81 1.84 -5.12
C LEU A 486 10.16 2.31 -6.53
N PHE A 487 9.79 3.55 -6.87
CA PHE A 487 10.25 4.19 -8.11
C PHE A 487 11.56 4.94 -7.88
N ILE A 488 12.56 4.68 -8.73
CA ILE A 488 13.85 5.38 -8.72
C ILE A 488 13.94 6.21 -10.00
N PRO A 489 13.99 7.56 -9.89
CA PRO A 489 14.08 8.42 -11.05
C PRO A 489 15.43 8.24 -11.77
N ALA A 490 15.47 8.56 -13.08
CA ALA A 490 16.66 8.42 -13.91
C ALA A 490 17.90 9.16 -13.34
N SER A 491 17.69 10.27 -12.64
CA SER A 491 18.76 11.07 -12.02
C SER A 491 19.43 10.38 -10.83
N GLU A 492 18.76 9.41 -10.21
CA GLU A 492 19.22 8.71 -9.01
C GLU A 492 19.61 7.25 -9.30
N SER A 493 19.23 6.74 -10.47
CA SER A 493 19.48 5.35 -10.84
C SER A 493 20.92 5.13 -11.34
N PRO A 494 21.49 3.94 -11.15
CA PRO A 494 22.89 3.65 -11.52
C PRO A 494 23.11 3.60 -13.03
N ASN A 495 22.06 3.41 -13.84
CA ASN A 495 22.15 3.32 -15.30
C ASN A 495 21.59 4.54 -16.04
N GLY A 496 21.15 5.59 -15.31
CA GLY A 496 20.59 6.82 -15.87
C GLY A 496 19.21 6.65 -16.52
N ARG A 497 18.47 5.58 -16.18
CA ARG A 497 17.10 5.32 -16.62
C ARG A 497 16.18 5.13 -15.43
N PRO A 498 14.90 5.47 -15.53
CA PRO A 498 13.97 5.20 -14.45
C PRO A 498 13.91 3.71 -14.13
N LEU A 499 13.90 3.38 -12.86
CA LEU A 499 13.77 2.01 -12.38
C LEU A 499 12.56 1.88 -11.46
N LEU A 500 12.01 0.67 -11.43
CA LEU A 500 11.04 0.25 -10.43
C LEU A 500 11.63 -0.94 -9.68
N VAL A 501 11.67 -0.87 -8.36
CA VAL A 501 12.09 -1.97 -7.49
C VAL A 501 10.84 -2.53 -6.84
N VAL A 502 10.70 -3.84 -6.87
CA VAL A 502 9.59 -4.56 -6.24
C VAL A 502 10.18 -5.62 -5.30
N ALA A 503 9.82 -5.53 -4.05
CA ALA A 503 10.09 -6.55 -3.06
C ALA A 503 8.89 -7.50 -2.99
N ASN A 504 9.14 -8.80 -3.03
CA ASN A 504 8.12 -9.83 -3.16
C ASN A 504 8.23 -10.78 -1.98
N GLU A 505 7.34 -10.65 -1.01
CA GLU A 505 7.42 -11.31 0.29
C GLU A 505 7.34 -12.83 0.19
N ILE A 506 6.45 -13.36 -0.66
CA ILE A 506 6.21 -14.79 -0.80
C ILE A 506 7.38 -15.49 -1.49
N SER A 507 7.88 -14.95 -2.60
CA SER A 507 9.03 -15.54 -3.30
C SER A 507 10.37 -15.19 -2.69
N GLY A 508 10.43 -14.26 -1.72
CA GLY A 508 11.67 -13.77 -1.13
C GLY A 508 12.60 -13.15 -2.17
N THR A 509 12.02 -12.42 -3.15
CA THR A 509 12.77 -11.83 -4.26
C THR A 509 12.68 -10.31 -4.24
N THR A 510 13.77 -9.66 -4.64
CA THR A 510 13.79 -8.23 -4.93
C THR A 510 14.12 -8.04 -6.40
N THR A 511 13.15 -7.60 -7.19
CA THR A 511 13.27 -7.47 -8.63
C THR A 511 13.36 -6.01 -9.05
N VAL A 512 14.36 -5.70 -9.88
CA VAL A 512 14.53 -4.38 -10.49
C VAL A 512 14.07 -4.43 -11.93
N TRP A 513 13.13 -3.54 -12.24
CA TRP A 513 12.60 -3.33 -13.58
C TRP A 513 13.13 -2.02 -14.16
N GLN A 514 13.50 -2.02 -15.43
CA GLN A 514 13.71 -0.78 -16.18
C GLN A 514 12.37 -0.29 -16.71
N VAL A 515 12.08 0.98 -16.51
CA VAL A 515 10.90 1.65 -17.05
C VAL A 515 11.30 2.37 -18.34
N ASN A 516 10.74 1.96 -19.48
CA ASN A 516 11.07 2.47 -20.82
C ASN A 516 9.96 3.34 -21.42
#